data_e43137fd2627ce57cd14e82eeed595be
#
_entry.id   e43137fd2627ce57cd14e82eeed595be
#
_cell.length_a   1.000
_cell.length_b   1.000
_cell.length_c   1.000
_cell.angle_alpha   90.00
_cell.angle_beta   90.00
_cell.angle_gamma   90.00
#
_symmetry.space_group_name_H-M   'P 1'
#
loop_
_entity.id
_entity.type
_entity.pdbx_description
1 polymer ?
#
loop_
_entity_poly.entity_id
_entity_poly.type
_entity_poly.pdbx_seq_one_letter_code
_entity_poly.pdbx_strand_id
1 'polypeptide(L)'
;NKPGRVEDFLPIFDGWRYDWLDVPALITGAQQIFEYPMVDKDPLPRWSFGRVTLMGDAAHPMYPRGSNGSAQALIDARTLADELADTPGDPEGALQRYQAARLPATARVVETNRTLPPDFIIMKADELSGGQPFQRIDDLISQDELRAISDNYKQIAG
;
A
#
# COMPACT_ATOMS: atom_id res chain seq x y z
N ASN A 1 12.77 -3.83 -12.12
CA ASN A 1 13.79 -3.02 -11.47
C ASN A 1 14.85 -2.65 -12.48
N LYS A 2 15.28 -1.43 -12.48
CA LYS A 2 16.48 -0.98 -13.20
C LYS A 2 17.41 -0.24 -12.24
N PRO A 3 18.72 -0.17 -12.54
CA PRO A 3 19.62 0.68 -11.76
C PRO A 3 19.11 2.12 -11.74
N GLY A 4 19.00 2.69 -10.55
CA GLY A 4 18.71 4.10 -10.35
C GLY A 4 19.99 4.92 -10.44
N ARG A 5 19.86 6.20 -10.78
CA ARG A 5 20.96 7.15 -10.85
C ARG A 5 20.87 8.13 -9.70
N VAL A 6 21.95 8.25 -8.94
CA VAL A 6 22.00 9.16 -7.78
C VAL A 6 21.70 10.60 -8.20
N GLU A 7 22.18 11.00 -9.35
CA GLU A 7 22.07 12.36 -9.87
C GLU A 7 20.61 12.80 -10.11
N ASP A 8 19.72 11.84 -10.35
CA ASP A 8 18.32 12.13 -10.68
C ASP A 8 17.52 12.59 -9.46
N PHE A 9 17.92 12.26 -8.23
CA PHE A 9 17.15 12.58 -7.03
C PHE A 9 17.98 13.18 -5.88
N LEU A 10 19.29 12.97 -5.81
CA LEU A 10 20.13 13.50 -4.73
C LEU A 10 19.97 15.02 -4.51
N PRO A 11 19.84 15.88 -5.56
CA PRO A 11 19.66 17.30 -5.36
C PRO A 11 18.45 17.69 -4.53
N ILE A 12 17.39 16.86 -4.55
CA ILE A 12 16.15 17.09 -3.74
C ILE A 12 16.47 16.97 -2.25
N PHE A 13 17.43 16.12 -1.89
CA PHE A 13 17.78 15.81 -0.50
C PHE A 13 19.03 16.49 -0.01
N ASP A 14 19.69 17.36 -0.80
CA ASP A 14 21.00 17.94 -0.48
C ASP A 14 21.02 18.72 0.85
N GLY A 15 19.92 19.37 1.20
CA GLY A 15 19.74 20.08 2.46
C GLY A 15 19.27 19.22 3.65
N TRP A 16 19.02 17.93 3.48
CA TRP A 16 18.44 17.07 4.53
C TRP A 16 19.55 16.51 5.45
N ARG A 17 20.08 17.39 6.29
CA ARG A 17 21.11 17.08 7.30
C ARG A 17 20.58 17.43 8.68
N TYR A 18 20.48 16.41 9.52
CA TYR A 18 20.00 16.47 10.90
C TYR A 18 21.12 16.01 11.85
N ASP A 19 21.08 16.37 13.11
CA ASP A 19 22.10 15.95 14.10
C ASP A 19 22.27 14.43 14.18
N TRP A 20 21.23 13.68 13.85
CA TRP A 20 21.18 12.22 13.92
C TRP A 20 21.18 11.51 12.55
N LEU A 21 21.06 12.24 11.43
CA LEU A 21 20.99 11.66 10.09
C LEU A 21 21.48 12.64 9.03
N ASP A 22 22.45 12.21 8.22
CA ASP A 22 22.87 12.87 6.97
C ASP A 22 22.29 12.07 5.78
N VAL A 23 21.18 12.55 5.22
CA VAL A 23 20.49 11.85 4.11
C VAL A 23 21.35 11.81 2.84
N PRO A 24 22.01 12.90 2.39
CA PRO A 24 22.97 12.84 1.28
C PRO A 24 24.07 11.80 1.47
N ALA A 25 24.65 11.71 2.67
CA ALA A 25 25.69 10.72 2.96
C ALA A 25 25.13 9.29 2.89
N LEU A 26 23.91 9.06 3.39
CA LEU A 26 23.24 7.78 3.30
C LEU A 26 23.00 7.35 1.84
N ILE A 27 22.52 8.28 1.01
CA ILE A 27 22.26 8.04 -0.42
C ILE A 27 23.56 7.72 -1.16
N THR A 28 24.57 8.55 -0.98
CA THR A 28 25.86 8.39 -1.71
C THR A 28 26.68 7.22 -1.21
N GLY A 29 26.47 6.77 0.03
CA GLY A 29 27.11 5.58 0.61
C GLY A 29 26.43 4.26 0.23
N ALA A 30 25.28 4.28 -0.44
CA ALA A 30 24.59 3.08 -0.87
C ALA A 30 25.41 2.31 -1.92
N GLN A 31 25.59 1.00 -1.73
CA GLN A 31 26.33 0.15 -2.69
C GLN A 31 25.59 0.02 -4.03
N GLN A 32 24.25 0.03 -3.98
CA GLN A 32 23.39 -0.08 -5.16
C GLN A 32 22.12 0.74 -4.92
N ILE A 33 21.66 1.39 -5.96
CA ILE A 33 20.40 2.12 -5.98
C ILE A 33 19.54 1.55 -7.10
N PHE A 34 18.27 1.34 -6.81
CA PHE A 34 17.31 0.77 -7.75
C PHE A 34 16.13 1.70 -7.94
N GLU A 35 15.65 1.79 -9.16
CA GLU A 35 14.38 2.40 -9.49
C GLU A 35 13.30 1.32 -9.55
N TYR A 36 12.27 1.48 -8.75
CA TYR A 36 11.09 0.61 -8.73
C TYR A 36 9.89 1.39 -9.28
N PRO A 37 9.18 0.86 -10.28
CA PRO A 37 7.98 1.50 -10.74
C PRO A 37 6.90 1.45 -9.65
N MET A 38 6.28 2.59 -9.39
CA MET A 38 5.07 2.69 -8.55
C MET A 38 3.87 2.34 -9.42
N VAL A 39 3.54 1.06 -9.49
CA VAL A 39 2.48 0.54 -10.35
C VAL A 39 1.48 -0.27 -9.55
N ASP A 40 0.24 -0.26 -10.00
CA ASP A 40 -0.82 -1.15 -9.61
C ASP A 40 -1.51 -1.71 -10.86
N LYS A 41 -2.60 -2.41 -10.68
CA LYS A 41 -3.43 -2.91 -11.76
C LYS A 41 -4.90 -2.77 -11.40
N ASP A 42 -5.74 -2.53 -12.42
CA ASP A 42 -7.18 -2.58 -12.25
C ASP A 42 -7.63 -3.94 -11.70
N PRO A 43 -8.60 -3.95 -10.79
CA PRO A 43 -9.13 -5.19 -10.25
C PRO A 43 -9.52 -6.17 -11.36
N LEU A 44 -9.03 -7.39 -11.25
CA LEU A 44 -9.36 -8.44 -12.21
C LEU A 44 -10.82 -8.86 -12.04
N PRO A 45 -11.52 -9.18 -13.13
CA PRO A 45 -12.91 -9.65 -13.05
C PRO A 45 -13.03 -11.07 -12.47
N ARG A 46 -11.93 -11.81 -12.41
CA ARG A 46 -11.91 -13.20 -11.99
C ARG A 46 -10.51 -13.66 -11.58
N TRP A 47 -10.42 -14.49 -10.52
CA TRP A 47 -9.17 -15.09 -10.03
C TRP A 47 -9.10 -16.60 -10.19
N SER A 48 -10.26 -17.29 -10.10
CA SER A 48 -10.31 -18.76 -10.05
C SER A 48 -10.74 -19.38 -11.38
N PHE A 49 -10.00 -20.40 -11.80
CA PHE A 49 -10.15 -21.10 -13.09
C PHE A 49 -10.02 -22.61 -12.85
N GLY A 50 -11.13 -23.30 -12.58
CA GLY A 50 -11.13 -24.69 -12.16
C GLY A 50 -10.33 -24.83 -10.85
N ARG A 51 -9.26 -25.59 -10.90
CA ARG A 51 -8.38 -25.88 -9.72
C ARG A 51 -7.20 -24.90 -9.54
N VAL A 52 -7.22 -23.79 -10.24
CA VAL A 52 -6.19 -22.73 -10.14
C VAL A 52 -6.83 -21.44 -9.67
N THR A 53 -6.19 -20.74 -8.76
CA THR A 53 -6.59 -19.40 -8.33
C THR A 53 -5.37 -18.47 -8.18
N LEU A 54 -5.61 -17.19 -8.26
CA LEU A 54 -4.63 -16.13 -7.99
C LEU A 54 -4.72 -15.71 -6.53
N MET A 55 -3.60 -15.22 -5.95
CA MET A 55 -3.49 -14.74 -4.59
C MET A 55 -2.43 -13.65 -4.48
N GLY A 56 -2.57 -12.73 -3.55
CA GLY A 56 -1.60 -11.66 -3.31
C GLY A 56 -1.38 -10.79 -4.56
N ASP A 57 -0.15 -10.41 -4.82
CA ASP A 57 0.21 -9.53 -5.94
C ASP A 57 -0.16 -10.08 -7.32
N ALA A 58 -0.30 -11.40 -7.46
CA ALA A 58 -0.80 -12.00 -8.70
C ALA A 58 -2.28 -11.69 -8.94
N ALA A 59 -3.06 -11.48 -7.87
CA ALA A 59 -4.49 -11.20 -7.92
C ALA A 59 -4.79 -9.69 -7.85
N HIS A 60 -4.08 -8.97 -7.00
CA HIS A 60 -4.36 -7.56 -6.68
C HIS A 60 -3.09 -6.75 -6.39
N PRO A 61 -2.19 -6.59 -7.39
CA PRO A 61 -1.06 -5.70 -7.21
C PRO A 61 -1.56 -4.28 -6.94
N MET A 62 -1.07 -3.66 -5.88
CA MET A 62 -1.53 -2.36 -5.41
C MET A 62 -0.39 -1.40 -5.13
N TYR A 63 -0.67 -0.11 -5.19
CA TYR A 63 0.29 0.90 -4.78
C TYR A 63 0.75 0.66 -3.35
N PRO A 64 2.06 0.74 -3.06
CA PRO A 64 2.60 0.51 -1.72
C PRO A 64 2.26 1.62 -0.72
N ARG A 65 1.52 2.64 -1.12
CA ARG A 65 1.14 3.81 -0.31
C ARG A 65 0.43 3.46 1.00
N GLY A 66 -0.35 2.38 1.01
CA GLY A 66 -1.07 1.92 2.20
C GLY A 66 -0.31 0.88 3.04
N SER A 67 0.85 0.40 2.57
CA SER A 67 1.60 -0.71 3.17
C SER A 67 0.75 -1.97 3.38
N ASN A 68 -0.31 -2.17 2.58
CA ASN A 68 -1.31 -3.21 2.79
C ASN A 68 -1.12 -4.48 1.97
N GLY A 69 -0.27 -4.48 0.94
CA GLY A 69 -0.13 -5.62 0.04
C GLY A 69 0.15 -6.94 0.77
N SER A 70 1.12 -6.94 1.69
CA SER A 70 1.45 -8.13 2.49
C SER A 70 0.33 -8.53 3.44
N ALA A 71 -0.35 -7.58 4.07
CA ALA A 71 -1.47 -7.87 4.97
C ALA A 71 -2.63 -8.50 4.20
N GLN A 72 -2.98 -7.96 3.03
CA GLN A 72 -4.02 -8.54 2.17
C GLN A 72 -3.66 -9.94 1.68
N ALA A 73 -2.38 -10.19 1.33
CA ALA A 73 -1.93 -11.51 0.94
C ALA A 73 -2.01 -12.54 2.10
N LEU A 74 -1.75 -12.13 3.34
CA LEU A 74 -1.94 -12.98 4.52
C LEU A 74 -3.42 -13.31 4.77
N ILE A 75 -4.30 -12.32 4.60
CA ILE A 75 -5.76 -12.54 4.70
C ILE A 75 -6.23 -13.48 3.58
N ASP A 76 -5.71 -13.33 2.37
CA ASP A 76 -5.98 -14.25 1.26
C ASP A 76 -5.60 -15.68 1.62
N ALA A 77 -4.36 -15.88 2.11
CA ALA A 77 -3.86 -17.20 2.48
C ALA A 77 -4.72 -17.85 3.58
N ARG A 78 -5.12 -17.07 4.58
CA ARG A 78 -6.02 -17.52 5.65
C ARG A 78 -7.39 -17.90 5.10
N THR A 79 -8.02 -17.01 4.33
CA THR A 79 -9.35 -17.25 3.75
C THR A 79 -9.34 -18.49 2.86
N LEU A 80 -8.31 -18.62 2.00
CA LEU A 80 -8.18 -19.80 1.12
C LEU A 80 -8.01 -21.08 1.92
N ALA A 81 -7.21 -21.06 2.97
CA ALA A 81 -6.98 -22.23 3.83
C ALA A 81 -8.29 -22.67 4.55
N ASP A 82 -9.05 -21.71 5.07
CA ASP A 82 -10.32 -21.98 5.75
C ASP A 82 -11.35 -22.58 4.76
N GLU A 83 -11.51 -22.00 3.57
CA GLU A 83 -12.43 -22.51 2.55
C GLU A 83 -12.07 -23.94 2.07
N LEU A 84 -10.79 -24.24 1.92
CA LEU A 84 -10.33 -25.57 1.57
C LEU A 84 -10.52 -26.58 2.70
N ALA A 85 -10.33 -26.16 3.96
CA ALA A 85 -10.53 -27.01 5.14
C ALA A 85 -11.99 -27.34 5.38
N ASP A 86 -12.89 -26.36 5.17
CA ASP A 86 -14.33 -26.52 5.38
C ASP A 86 -14.99 -27.44 4.35
N THR A 87 -14.39 -27.58 3.17
CA THR A 87 -14.94 -28.38 2.06
C THR A 87 -13.91 -29.26 1.39
N PRO A 88 -13.34 -30.27 2.07
CA PRO A 88 -12.24 -31.09 1.53
C PRO A 88 -12.57 -31.83 0.22
N GLY A 89 -13.85 -32.10 -0.03
CA GLY A 89 -14.34 -32.80 -1.22
C GLY A 89 -14.63 -31.90 -2.42
N ASP A 90 -14.59 -30.55 -2.24
CA ASP A 90 -14.97 -29.60 -3.27
C ASP A 90 -13.92 -28.46 -3.39
N PRO A 91 -12.70 -28.75 -3.84
CA PRO A 91 -11.67 -27.72 -3.96
C PRO A 91 -12.02 -26.62 -4.95
N GLU A 92 -12.73 -26.90 -6.03
CA GLU A 92 -13.12 -25.87 -7.00
C GLU A 92 -14.16 -24.91 -6.42
N GLY A 93 -15.13 -25.42 -5.69
CA GLY A 93 -16.07 -24.57 -4.96
C GLY A 93 -15.40 -23.74 -3.87
N ALA A 94 -14.42 -24.28 -3.15
CA ALA A 94 -13.62 -23.55 -2.18
C ALA A 94 -12.91 -22.35 -2.83
N LEU A 95 -12.28 -22.55 -4.00
CA LEU A 95 -11.62 -21.46 -4.74
C LEU A 95 -12.61 -20.38 -5.20
N GLN A 96 -13.82 -20.75 -5.59
CA GLN A 96 -14.86 -19.78 -5.96
C GLN A 96 -15.35 -18.96 -4.73
N ARG A 97 -15.51 -19.60 -3.57
CA ARG A 97 -15.90 -18.90 -2.33
C ARG A 97 -14.81 -17.97 -1.85
N TYR A 98 -13.55 -18.42 -1.87
CA TYR A 98 -12.37 -17.57 -1.62
C TYR A 98 -12.38 -16.32 -2.52
N GLN A 99 -12.51 -16.50 -3.84
CA GLN A 99 -12.61 -15.39 -4.78
C GLN A 99 -13.77 -14.45 -4.46
N ALA A 100 -14.95 -14.99 -4.19
CA ALA A 100 -16.15 -14.20 -3.89
C ALA A 100 -15.98 -13.33 -2.62
N ALA A 101 -15.25 -13.82 -1.63
CA ALA A 101 -14.95 -13.07 -0.42
C ALA A 101 -13.86 -12.01 -0.64
N ARG A 102 -12.77 -12.38 -1.32
CA ARG A 102 -11.56 -11.55 -1.34
C ARG A 102 -11.49 -10.54 -2.48
N LEU A 103 -11.95 -10.89 -3.67
CA LEU A 103 -11.88 -10.02 -4.85
C LEU A 103 -12.55 -8.64 -4.61
N PRO A 104 -13.80 -8.54 -4.13
CA PRO A 104 -14.41 -7.23 -3.89
C PRO A 104 -13.74 -6.46 -2.74
N ALA A 105 -13.19 -7.16 -1.75
CA ALA A 105 -12.51 -6.53 -0.63
C ALA A 105 -11.20 -5.88 -1.08
N THR A 106 -10.35 -6.61 -1.80
CA THR A 106 -9.07 -6.09 -2.29
C THR A 106 -9.24 -5.07 -3.41
N ALA A 107 -10.29 -5.18 -4.25
CA ALA A 107 -10.63 -4.16 -5.24
C ALA A 107 -10.85 -2.80 -4.57
N ARG A 108 -11.61 -2.75 -3.47
CA ARG A 108 -11.81 -1.51 -2.70
C ARG A 108 -10.51 -0.94 -2.18
N VAL A 109 -9.58 -1.78 -1.70
CA VAL A 109 -8.26 -1.33 -1.22
C VAL A 109 -7.45 -0.73 -2.36
N VAL A 110 -7.40 -1.38 -3.53
CA VAL A 110 -6.71 -0.86 -4.72
C VAL A 110 -7.26 0.52 -5.12
N GLU A 111 -8.57 0.66 -5.21
CA GLU A 111 -9.23 1.92 -5.57
C GLU A 111 -8.98 3.02 -4.53
N THR A 112 -9.03 2.67 -3.24
CA THR A 112 -8.76 3.63 -2.15
C THR A 112 -7.31 4.08 -2.15
N ASN A 113 -6.36 3.20 -2.39
CA ASN A 113 -4.95 3.56 -2.50
C ASN A 113 -4.67 4.56 -3.65
N ARG A 114 -5.51 4.58 -4.68
CA ARG A 114 -5.42 5.56 -5.79
C ARG A 114 -6.00 6.92 -5.42
N THR A 115 -7.10 6.94 -4.66
CA THR A 115 -7.92 8.14 -4.44
C THR A 115 -7.73 8.77 -3.07
N LEU A 116 -7.66 7.97 -2.03
CA LEU A 116 -7.58 8.42 -0.63
C LEU A 116 -6.62 7.54 0.18
N PRO A 117 -5.34 7.51 -0.19
CA PRO A 117 -4.36 6.68 0.50
C PRO A 117 -4.10 7.17 1.93
N PRO A 118 -3.54 6.33 2.83
CA PRO A 118 -3.25 6.73 4.21
C PRO A 118 -2.30 7.92 4.34
N ASP A 119 -1.44 8.13 3.35
CA ASP A 119 -0.54 9.29 3.27
C ASP A 119 -1.24 10.60 2.81
N PHE A 120 -2.57 10.57 2.62
CA PHE A 120 -3.39 11.77 2.39
C PHE A 120 -3.19 12.83 3.48
N ILE A 121 -2.89 12.41 4.71
CA ILE A 121 -2.55 13.32 5.83
C ILE A 121 -1.36 14.22 5.48
N ILE A 122 -0.34 13.68 4.80
CA ILE A 122 0.85 14.44 4.38
C ILE A 122 0.46 15.50 3.36
N MET A 123 -0.33 15.12 2.37
CA MET A 123 -0.82 16.05 1.34
C MET A 123 -1.68 17.16 1.97
N LYS A 124 -2.56 16.80 2.91
CA LYS A 124 -3.41 17.76 3.62
C LYS A 124 -2.59 18.72 4.49
N ALA A 125 -1.55 18.21 5.17
CA ALA A 125 -0.66 19.05 5.96
C ALA A 125 0.11 20.06 5.09
N ASP A 126 0.60 19.62 3.92
CA ASP A 126 1.28 20.47 2.95
C ASP A 126 0.34 21.57 2.42
N GLU A 127 -0.88 21.21 2.05
CA GLU A 127 -1.90 22.17 1.61
C GLU A 127 -2.22 23.21 2.69
N LEU A 128 -2.47 22.78 3.92
CA LEU A 128 -2.84 23.67 5.04
C LEU A 128 -1.68 24.57 5.49
N SER A 129 -0.45 24.10 5.40
CA SER A 129 0.74 24.89 5.69
C SER A 129 1.13 25.84 4.55
N GLY A 130 0.53 25.65 3.35
CA GLY A 130 0.95 26.35 2.13
C GLY A 130 2.38 26.02 1.73
N GLY A 131 2.84 24.79 2.00
CA GLY A 131 4.21 24.33 1.75
C GLY A 131 5.25 24.94 2.69
N GLN A 132 4.81 25.58 3.79
CA GLN A 132 5.72 26.21 4.77
C GLN A 132 6.03 25.26 5.92
N PRO A 133 7.25 25.34 6.49
CA PRO A 133 7.60 24.59 7.69
C PRO A 133 6.67 24.91 8.86
N PHE A 134 6.26 23.88 9.61
CA PHE A 134 5.46 24.02 10.82
C PHE A 134 6.10 23.21 11.97
N GLN A 135 5.80 23.58 13.22
CA GLN A 135 6.39 22.93 14.38
C GLN A 135 5.58 21.71 14.85
N ARG A 136 4.28 21.81 14.80
CA ARG A 136 3.38 20.75 15.28
C ARG A 136 2.24 20.54 14.30
N ILE A 137 1.92 19.29 14.05
CA ILE A 137 0.78 18.93 13.19
C ILE A 137 -0.55 19.41 13.79
N ASP A 138 -0.64 19.47 15.13
CA ASP A 138 -1.84 19.93 15.83
C ASP A 138 -2.19 21.39 15.55
N ASP A 139 -1.23 22.19 15.08
CA ASP A 139 -1.46 23.59 14.69
C ASP A 139 -2.19 23.69 13.33
N LEU A 140 -2.20 22.59 12.55
CA LEU A 140 -2.80 22.52 11.20
C LEU A 140 -4.04 21.64 11.15
N ILE A 141 -3.98 20.47 11.79
CA ILE A 141 -5.01 19.44 11.73
C ILE A 141 -5.28 18.95 13.16
N SER A 142 -6.54 18.93 13.55
CA SER A 142 -6.92 18.44 14.88
C SER A 142 -6.68 16.92 15.00
N GLN A 143 -6.44 16.46 16.22
CA GLN A 143 -6.29 15.02 16.50
C GLN A 143 -7.53 14.21 16.12
N ASP A 144 -8.72 14.79 16.21
CA ASP A 144 -9.97 14.14 15.81
C ASP A 144 -10.08 13.97 14.29
N GLU A 145 -9.63 14.96 13.51
CA GLU A 145 -9.54 14.82 12.05
C GLU A 145 -8.50 13.78 11.62
N LEU A 146 -7.33 13.77 12.27
CA LEU A 146 -6.29 12.76 12.01
C LEU A 146 -6.81 11.36 12.29
N ARG A 147 -7.53 11.15 13.40
CA ARG A 147 -8.19 9.88 13.72
C ARG A 147 -9.25 9.52 12.70
N ALA A 148 -10.11 10.46 12.32
CA ALA A 148 -11.17 10.21 11.34
C ALA A 148 -10.60 9.75 9.99
N ILE A 149 -9.52 10.37 9.51
CA ILE A 149 -8.83 9.96 8.27
C ILE A 149 -8.28 8.54 8.42
N SER A 150 -7.58 8.26 9.53
CA SER A 150 -7.00 6.94 9.81
C SER A 150 -8.07 5.85 9.91
N ASP A 151 -9.13 6.10 10.67
CA ASP A 151 -10.17 5.12 10.92
C ASP A 151 -11.02 4.82 9.68
N ASN A 152 -11.26 5.83 8.83
CA ASN A 152 -11.91 5.62 7.54
C ASN A 152 -11.10 4.65 6.65
N TYR A 153 -9.78 4.82 6.59
CA TYR A 153 -8.94 3.92 5.83
C TYR A 153 -8.91 2.49 6.43
N LYS A 154 -8.84 2.37 7.77
CA LYS A 154 -8.88 1.06 8.44
C LYS A 154 -10.16 0.29 8.15
N GLN A 155 -11.31 0.95 8.06
CA GLN A 155 -12.58 0.30 7.71
C GLN A 155 -12.58 -0.33 6.31
N ILE A 156 -11.76 0.21 5.41
CA ILE A 156 -11.64 -0.29 4.03
C ILE A 156 -10.60 -1.40 3.93
N ALA A 157 -9.46 -1.22 4.62
CA ALA A 157 -8.32 -2.12 4.52
C ALA A 157 -8.38 -3.34 5.46
N GLY A 158 -9.24 -3.32 6.48
CA GLY A 158 -9.41 -4.39 7.47
C GLY A 158 -8.58 -4.19 8.70
#